data_6315b3e078f97449466cda0626b17a40
#
_entry.id   6315b3e078f97449466cda0626b17a40
#
_cell.length_a   1.000
_cell.length_b   1.000
_cell.length_c   1.000
_cell.angle_alpha   90.00
_cell.angle_beta   90.00
_cell.angle_gamma   90.00
#
_symmetry.space_group_name_H-M   'P 1'
#
loop_
_entity.id
_entity.type
_entity.pdbx_description
1 polymer ?
#
loop_
_entity_poly.entity_id
_entity_poly.type
_entity_poly.pdbx_seq_one_letter_code
_entity_poly.pdbx_strand_id
1 'polypeptide(L)'
;MSELTARTNDEGWETVFAAWLDTSHLNDKDAILVYSVGGGDAERNISTNIVRAIELAKARSAKVFGIVGRDSGYTAKHGDVVVVIPQANPGWVTPLSEAFQAVVWHCLVSHPALQIKKTKW
;
A
#
# COMPACT_ATOMS: atom_id res chain seq x y z
N MET A 1 -14.97 9.36 3.73
CA MET A 1 -15.81 8.39 4.51
C MET A 1 -17.03 7.94 3.71
N SER A 2 -17.88 8.85 3.22
CA SER A 2 -19.11 8.48 2.48
C SER A 2 -18.85 7.58 1.26
N GLU A 3 -17.83 7.85 0.46
CA GLU A 3 -17.48 7.01 -0.69
C GLU A 3 -17.05 5.60 -0.27
N LEU A 4 -16.24 5.46 0.78
CA LEU A 4 -15.81 4.16 1.29
C LEU A 4 -17.00 3.31 1.74
N THR A 5 -17.94 3.91 2.49
CA THR A 5 -19.13 3.20 2.99
C THR A 5 -20.09 2.86 1.86
N ALA A 6 -20.32 3.77 0.91
CA ALA A 6 -21.15 3.53 -0.25
C ALA A 6 -20.60 2.38 -1.11
N ARG A 7 -19.32 2.44 -1.48
CA ARG A 7 -18.69 1.37 -2.26
C ARG A 7 -18.69 0.02 -1.55
N THR A 8 -18.40 0.00 -0.25
CA THR A 8 -18.47 -1.24 0.54
C THR A 8 -19.86 -1.86 0.50
N ASN A 9 -20.90 -1.02 0.62
CA ASN A 9 -22.28 -1.48 0.64
C ASN A 9 -22.78 -1.93 -0.74
N ASP A 10 -22.42 -1.21 -1.79
CA ASP A 10 -23.01 -1.38 -3.12
C ASP A 10 -22.17 -2.28 -4.03
N GLU A 11 -20.85 -2.30 -3.86
CA GLU A 11 -19.90 -2.97 -4.75
C GLU A 11 -19.00 -4.02 -4.04
N GLY A 12 -19.04 -4.07 -2.70
CA GLY A 12 -18.23 -4.96 -1.88
C GLY A 12 -16.90 -4.36 -1.44
N TRP A 13 -16.39 -4.85 -0.30
CA TRP A 13 -15.15 -4.37 0.33
C TRP A 13 -13.91 -4.48 -0.56
N GLU A 14 -13.83 -5.50 -1.39
CA GLU A 14 -12.70 -5.76 -2.28
C GLU A 14 -12.53 -4.71 -3.37
N THR A 15 -13.58 -3.96 -3.71
CA THR A 15 -13.56 -2.96 -4.78
C THR A 15 -13.13 -1.57 -4.33
N VAL A 16 -13.21 -1.29 -3.02
CA VAL A 16 -13.14 0.08 -2.48
C VAL A 16 -11.93 0.89 -2.96
N PHE A 17 -10.75 0.30 -3.02
CA PHE A 17 -9.56 1.00 -3.47
C PHE A 17 -9.43 0.99 -4.99
N ALA A 18 -9.69 -0.13 -5.65
CA ALA A 18 -9.61 -0.22 -7.10
C ALA A 18 -10.59 0.73 -7.78
N ALA A 19 -11.84 0.75 -7.34
CA ALA A 19 -12.86 1.63 -7.89
C ALA A 19 -12.55 3.12 -7.63
N TRP A 20 -11.99 3.44 -6.45
CA TRP A 20 -11.54 4.80 -6.16
C TRP A 20 -10.37 5.23 -7.06
N LEU A 21 -9.39 4.37 -7.27
CA LEU A 21 -8.25 4.62 -8.16
C LEU A 21 -8.71 4.80 -9.62
N ASP A 22 -9.67 3.99 -10.08
CA ASP A 22 -10.23 4.11 -11.42
C ASP A 22 -10.97 5.44 -11.62
N THR A 23 -11.81 5.81 -10.66
CA THR A 23 -12.50 7.11 -10.65
C THR A 23 -11.51 8.28 -10.56
N SER A 24 -10.37 8.10 -9.92
CA SER A 24 -9.29 9.08 -9.84
C SER A 24 -8.42 9.13 -11.12
N HIS A 25 -8.76 8.35 -12.13
CA HIS A 25 -8.06 8.30 -13.43
C HIS A 25 -6.60 7.85 -13.32
N LEU A 26 -6.32 6.88 -12.44
CA LEU A 26 -5.00 6.29 -12.29
C LEU A 26 -4.39 5.91 -13.65
N ASN A 27 -3.15 6.29 -13.90
CA ASN A 27 -2.45 6.09 -15.18
C ASN A 27 -0.95 5.83 -14.97
N ASP A 28 -0.19 5.69 -16.05
CA ASP A 28 1.23 5.35 -16.08
C ASP A 28 2.18 6.40 -15.46
N LYS A 29 1.68 7.61 -15.17
CA LYS A 29 2.43 8.68 -14.48
C LYS A 29 2.22 8.69 -12.98
N ASP A 30 1.35 7.82 -12.50
CA ASP A 30 0.98 7.74 -11.10
C ASP A 30 1.70 6.59 -10.36
N ALA A 31 1.63 6.64 -9.06
CA ALA A 31 2.07 5.55 -8.19
C ALA A 31 1.09 5.38 -7.03
N ILE A 32 0.95 4.15 -6.57
CA ILE A 32 0.30 3.85 -5.30
C ILE A 32 1.36 3.47 -4.25
N LEU A 33 1.15 3.88 -3.00
CA LEU A 33 1.99 3.49 -1.87
C LEU A 33 1.14 2.70 -0.87
N VAL A 34 1.43 1.43 -0.75
CA VAL A 34 0.69 0.49 0.10
C VAL A 34 1.31 0.42 1.48
N TYR A 35 0.51 0.69 2.51
CA TYR A 35 0.83 0.43 3.90
C TYR A 35 0.01 -0.76 4.38
N SER A 36 0.66 -1.85 4.74
CA SER A 36 -0.03 -3.05 5.21
C SER A 36 0.89 -3.93 6.05
N VAL A 37 0.35 -4.61 7.04
CA VAL A 37 1.11 -5.61 7.79
C VAL A 37 1.35 -6.85 6.93
N GLY A 38 0.30 -7.43 6.36
CA GLY A 38 0.36 -8.65 5.56
C GLY A 38 0.65 -8.43 4.08
N GLY A 39 0.33 -7.26 3.54
CA GLY A 39 0.49 -6.95 2.13
C GLY A 39 -0.55 -7.55 1.18
N GLY A 40 -1.61 -8.16 1.71
CA GLY A 40 -2.64 -8.86 0.93
C GLY A 40 -2.26 -10.28 0.53
N ASP A 41 -3.27 -11.12 0.27
CA ASP A 41 -3.10 -12.51 -0.19
C ASP A 41 -4.29 -12.88 -1.09
N ALA A 42 -4.02 -13.10 -2.37
CA ALA A 42 -5.04 -13.41 -3.36
C ALA A 42 -5.59 -14.84 -3.21
N GLU A 43 -4.77 -15.79 -2.77
CA GLU A 43 -5.17 -17.20 -2.64
C GLU A 43 -6.04 -17.40 -1.41
N ARG A 44 -5.73 -16.69 -0.32
CA ARG A 44 -6.44 -16.79 0.95
C ARG A 44 -7.57 -15.76 1.10
N ASN A 45 -7.78 -14.91 0.12
CA ASN A 45 -8.75 -13.81 0.17
C ASN A 45 -8.54 -12.87 1.37
N ILE A 46 -7.27 -12.54 1.71
CA ILE A 46 -6.93 -11.61 2.79
C ILE A 46 -6.59 -10.26 2.20
N SER A 47 -7.23 -9.20 2.71
CA SER A 47 -7.05 -7.82 2.22
C SER A 47 -7.15 -7.73 0.70
N THR A 48 -8.20 -8.34 0.15
CA THR A 48 -8.48 -8.40 -1.29
C THR A 48 -8.60 -7.04 -1.93
N ASN A 49 -9.04 -6.02 -1.17
CA ASN A 49 -9.05 -4.62 -1.58
C ASN A 49 -7.64 -4.11 -1.98
N ILE A 50 -6.58 -4.50 -1.25
CA ILE A 50 -5.19 -4.18 -1.61
C ILE A 50 -4.77 -4.94 -2.86
N VAL A 51 -5.11 -6.23 -2.94
CA VAL A 51 -4.81 -7.06 -4.12
C VAL A 51 -5.41 -6.43 -5.39
N ARG A 52 -6.71 -6.08 -5.36
CA ARG A 52 -7.40 -5.44 -6.49
C ARG A 52 -6.82 -4.08 -6.86
N ALA A 53 -6.41 -3.29 -5.88
CA ALA A 53 -5.74 -2.01 -6.13
C ALA A 53 -4.40 -2.20 -6.86
N ILE A 54 -3.60 -3.19 -6.46
CA ILE A 54 -2.32 -3.51 -7.11
C ILE A 54 -2.54 -4.04 -8.53
N GLU A 55 -3.52 -4.92 -8.73
CA GLU A 55 -3.90 -5.44 -10.06
C GLU A 55 -4.28 -4.31 -11.01
N LEU A 56 -5.12 -3.39 -10.55
CA LEU A 56 -5.51 -2.21 -11.35
C LEU A 56 -4.31 -1.31 -11.65
N ALA A 57 -3.46 -1.01 -10.65
CA ALA A 57 -2.28 -0.18 -10.85
C ALA A 57 -1.36 -0.77 -11.93
N LYS A 58 -1.12 -2.08 -11.89
CA LYS A 58 -0.34 -2.76 -12.91
C LYS A 58 -1.02 -2.76 -14.29
N ALA A 59 -2.31 -2.97 -14.36
CA ALA A 59 -3.07 -2.89 -15.61
C ALA A 59 -3.03 -1.50 -16.25
N ARG A 60 -2.89 -0.43 -15.43
CA ARG A 60 -2.74 0.97 -15.85
C ARG A 60 -1.28 1.41 -16.01
N SER A 61 -0.31 0.49 -15.86
CA SER A 61 1.13 0.78 -15.89
C SER A 61 1.60 1.77 -14.81
N ALA A 62 0.79 1.99 -13.80
CA ALA A 62 1.15 2.79 -12.62
C ALA A 62 2.15 2.02 -11.73
N LYS A 63 2.99 2.76 -11.01
CA LYS A 63 3.98 2.17 -10.11
C LYS A 63 3.35 1.73 -8.79
N VAL A 64 3.87 0.65 -8.23
CA VAL A 64 3.43 0.10 -6.95
C VAL A 64 4.58 0.12 -5.97
N PHE A 65 4.47 0.92 -4.93
CA PHE A 65 5.38 0.95 -3.80
C PHE A 65 4.71 0.40 -2.55
N GLY A 66 5.49 -0.13 -1.61
CA GLY A 66 4.94 -0.67 -0.39
C GLY A 66 5.85 -0.59 0.81
N ILE A 67 5.25 -0.53 2.00
CA ILE A 67 5.91 -0.71 3.28
C ILE A 67 5.10 -1.76 4.03
N VAL A 68 5.63 -2.97 4.16
CA VAL A 68 4.89 -4.13 4.65
C VAL A 68 5.67 -4.87 5.74
N GLY A 69 4.97 -5.65 6.56
CA GLY A 69 5.57 -6.48 7.60
C GLY A 69 5.84 -7.93 7.17
N ARG A 70 5.45 -8.33 5.95
CA ARG A 70 5.65 -9.70 5.44
C ARG A 70 6.16 -9.69 4.01
N ASP A 71 7.19 -10.49 3.75
CA ASP A 71 7.77 -10.71 2.42
C ASP A 71 6.93 -11.66 1.53
N SER A 72 6.07 -12.46 2.15
CA SER A 72 5.20 -13.43 1.48
C SER A 72 3.90 -12.82 0.92
N GLY A 73 3.58 -11.57 1.27
CA GLY A 73 2.35 -10.90 0.85
C GLY A 73 2.32 -10.50 -0.62
N TYR A 74 1.11 -10.25 -1.13
CA TYR A 74 0.90 -9.85 -2.52
C TYR A 74 1.65 -8.57 -2.89
N THR A 75 1.66 -7.58 -2.00
CA THR A 75 2.41 -6.32 -2.20
C THR A 75 3.91 -6.58 -2.36
N ALA A 76 4.50 -7.44 -1.52
CA ALA A 76 5.94 -7.74 -1.59
C ALA A 76 6.32 -8.45 -2.89
N LYS A 77 5.43 -9.31 -3.40
CA LYS A 77 5.66 -10.09 -4.63
C LYS A 77 5.45 -9.28 -5.91
N HIS A 78 4.55 -8.30 -5.88
CA HIS A 78 4.10 -7.58 -7.09
C HIS A 78 4.45 -6.09 -7.11
N GLY A 79 4.99 -5.53 -6.01
CA GLY A 79 5.42 -4.14 -5.95
C GLY A 79 6.70 -3.88 -6.77
N ASP A 80 6.84 -2.67 -7.28
CA ASP A 80 8.05 -2.23 -8.00
C ASP A 80 9.20 -1.96 -7.01
N VAL A 81 8.88 -1.34 -5.85
CA VAL A 81 9.81 -1.14 -4.73
C VAL A 81 9.05 -1.35 -3.42
N VAL A 82 9.51 -2.28 -2.61
CA VAL A 82 8.85 -2.60 -1.33
C VAL A 82 9.87 -2.68 -0.20
N VAL A 83 9.59 -1.94 0.86
CA VAL A 83 10.31 -2.05 2.13
C VAL A 83 9.60 -3.10 2.98
N VAL A 84 10.29 -4.15 3.33
CA VAL A 84 9.78 -5.18 4.25
C VAL A 84 10.38 -4.95 5.63
N ILE A 85 9.52 -4.69 6.61
CA ILE A 85 9.94 -4.50 8.01
C ILE A 85 10.38 -5.87 8.56
N PRO A 86 11.62 -6.00 9.07
CA PRO A 86 12.12 -7.27 9.59
C PRO A 86 11.28 -7.81 10.74
N GLN A 87 10.97 -9.10 10.70
CA GLN A 87 10.21 -9.78 11.73
C GLN A 87 11.14 -10.28 12.85
N ALA A 88 11.44 -9.42 13.80
CA ALA A 88 12.29 -9.79 14.95
C ALA A 88 11.59 -10.73 15.94
N ASN A 89 10.26 -10.66 16.04
CA ASN A 89 9.45 -11.50 16.92
C ASN A 89 8.08 -11.75 16.26
N PRO A 90 7.71 -13.03 16.04
CA PRO A 90 6.44 -13.39 15.41
C PRO A 90 5.19 -12.84 16.13
N GLY A 91 5.23 -12.70 17.45
CA GLY A 91 4.13 -12.13 18.23
C GLY A 91 3.97 -10.61 18.07
N TRP A 92 4.97 -9.93 17.53
CA TRP A 92 5.00 -8.47 17.43
C TRP A 92 5.03 -7.96 15.99
N VAL A 93 4.69 -8.79 15.03
CA VAL A 93 4.69 -8.42 13.61
C VAL A 93 3.82 -7.19 13.36
N THR A 94 2.57 -7.19 13.84
CA THR A 94 1.65 -6.07 13.64
C THR A 94 2.16 -4.77 14.28
N PRO A 95 2.40 -4.71 15.61
CA PRO A 95 2.82 -3.44 16.22
C PRO A 95 4.16 -2.94 15.69
N LEU A 96 5.13 -3.81 15.39
CA LEU A 96 6.40 -3.39 14.82
C LEU A 96 6.25 -2.89 13.38
N SER A 97 5.47 -3.59 12.56
CA SER A 97 5.23 -3.16 11.18
C SER A 97 4.59 -1.78 11.15
N GLU A 98 3.55 -1.55 11.93
CA GLU A 98 2.83 -0.28 11.95
C GLU A 98 3.71 0.87 12.50
N ALA A 99 4.48 0.63 13.56
CA ALA A 99 5.40 1.62 14.10
C ALA A 99 6.50 1.99 13.08
N PHE A 100 7.12 1.00 12.44
CA PHE A 100 8.17 1.24 11.47
C PHE A 100 7.65 1.78 10.13
N GLN A 101 6.40 1.54 9.75
CA GLN A 101 5.77 2.24 8.62
C GLN A 101 5.83 3.76 8.81
N ALA A 102 5.55 4.23 10.02
CA ALA A 102 5.67 5.66 10.33
C ALA A 102 7.13 6.13 10.25
N VAL A 103 8.09 5.39 10.77
CA VAL A 103 9.52 5.71 10.68
C VAL A 103 9.97 5.79 9.22
N VAL A 104 9.60 4.80 8.41
CA VAL A 104 10.01 4.75 6.99
C VAL A 104 9.43 5.92 6.20
N TRP A 105 8.13 6.23 6.37
CA TRP A 105 7.58 7.36 5.61
C TRP A 105 8.18 8.70 6.05
N HIS A 106 8.51 8.88 7.33
CA HIS A 106 9.26 10.06 7.79
C HIS A 106 10.64 10.14 7.12
N CYS A 107 11.34 9.01 7.00
CA CYS A 107 12.59 8.95 6.26
C CYS A 107 12.41 9.35 4.78
N LEU A 108 11.36 8.85 4.12
CA LEU A 108 11.07 9.17 2.73
C LEU A 108 10.81 10.66 2.51
N VAL A 109 9.93 11.27 3.31
CA VAL A 109 9.58 12.69 3.14
C VAL A 109 10.69 13.64 3.58
N SER A 110 11.62 13.16 4.40
CA SER A 110 12.77 13.94 4.88
C SER A 110 14.05 13.71 4.05
N HIS A 111 14.04 12.75 3.14
CA HIS A 111 15.23 12.38 2.37
C HIS A 111 15.62 13.50 1.38
N PRO A 112 16.89 13.96 1.36
CA PRO A 112 17.31 15.08 0.51
C PRO A 112 17.05 14.91 -0.97
N ALA A 113 17.12 13.66 -1.48
CA ALA A 113 16.86 13.37 -2.89
C ALA A 113 15.36 13.34 -3.26
N LEU A 114 14.46 13.29 -2.28
CA LEU A 114 13.01 13.22 -2.49
C LEU A 114 12.30 14.53 -2.13
N GLN A 115 12.95 15.39 -1.33
CA GLN A 115 12.38 16.67 -0.94
C GLN A 115 12.37 17.65 -2.12
N ILE A 116 11.21 18.20 -2.43
CA ILE A 116 11.08 19.34 -3.36
C ILE A 116 11.47 20.64 -2.65
N LYS A 117 11.15 20.75 -1.34
CA LYS A 117 11.48 21.91 -0.50
C LYS A 117 12.06 21.42 0.82
N LYS A 118 13.08 22.13 1.34
CA LYS A 118 13.64 21.84 2.67
C LYS A 118 12.57 22.05 3.75
N THR A 119 12.56 21.19 4.74
CA THR A 119 11.78 21.37 5.96
C THR A 119 12.27 22.59 6.74
N LYS A 120 11.39 23.17 7.58
CA LYS A 120 11.74 24.34 8.40
C LYS A 120 12.24 23.96 9.80
N TRP A 121 12.25 22.67 10.13
CA TRP A 121 12.75 22.12 11.38
C TRP A 121 13.86 21.10 11.13
#